data_598035f3ea7e785315290890565dc2e3
#
_entry.id   598035f3ea7e785315290890565dc2e3
#
_cell.length_a   1.000
_cell.length_b   1.000
_cell.length_c   1.000
_cell.angle_alpha   90.00
_cell.angle_beta   90.00
_cell.angle_gamma   90.00
#
_symmetry.space_group_name_H-M   'P 1'
#
loop_
_entity.id
_entity.type
_entity.pdbx_description
1 polymer ?
#
loop_
_entity_poly.entity_id
_entity_poly.type
_entity_poly.pdbx_seq_one_letter_code
_entity_poly.pdbx_strand_id
1 'polypeptide(L)'
;YTACDSMTFMFDIAGSLLYTNYGDAFGTRNRANGNLEYVTLQFPIWRRYIAFSAGVMPYSAVGYTFTLADSLGSDYHYSMAYNGEGGFTQVYGGLSFNICDWVALGANIYYMFGSITQSRTLSFTESSLNTVAQSDNLTINSLRLRYGLQFFHTWGNHTVVLGGVFENRQRFSRSEYMQVETTTLDTVSTLSNAFEMPMVYGGGISY
;
A
#
# COMPACT_ATOMS: atom_id res chain seq x y z
N TYR A 1 -13.79 -15.67 0.38
CA TYR A 1 -12.94 -16.72 -0.24
C TYR A 1 -13.17 -18.13 0.27
N THR A 2 -14.19 -18.37 1.09
CA THR A 2 -14.50 -19.71 1.63
C THR A 2 -15.46 -20.52 0.76
N ALA A 3 -16.04 -19.92 -0.27
CA ALA A 3 -17.00 -20.58 -1.16
C ALA A 3 -16.33 -21.22 -2.38
N CYS A 4 -15.21 -21.92 -2.19
CA CYS A 4 -14.66 -22.73 -3.26
C CYS A 4 -15.43 -24.04 -3.36
N ASP A 5 -15.91 -24.33 -4.56
CA ASP A 5 -16.35 -25.67 -4.93
C ASP A 5 -15.17 -26.65 -4.82
N SER A 6 -15.46 -27.91 -4.55
CA SER A 6 -14.48 -28.95 -4.18
C SER A 6 -13.40 -29.25 -5.25
N MET A 7 -13.49 -28.64 -6.44
CA MET A 7 -12.57 -28.86 -7.55
C MET A 7 -12.13 -27.60 -8.30
N THR A 8 -12.41 -26.42 -7.78
CA THR A 8 -12.14 -25.18 -8.49
C THR A 8 -10.81 -24.57 -8.04
N PHE A 9 -9.82 -24.57 -8.92
CA PHE A 9 -8.64 -23.72 -8.81
C PHE A 9 -8.99 -22.37 -9.42
N MET A 10 -8.76 -21.30 -8.67
CA MET A 10 -8.98 -19.94 -9.13
C MET A 10 -7.64 -19.20 -9.17
N PHE A 11 -7.34 -18.65 -10.32
CA PHE A 11 -6.21 -17.74 -10.51
C PHE A 11 -6.76 -16.43 -11.07
N ASP A 12 -6.39 -15.34 -10.45
CA ASP A 12 -6.84 -14.02 -10.86
C ASP A 12 -5.67 -13.05 -10.89
N ILE A 13 -5.60 -12.26 -11.95
CA ILE A 13 -4.60 -11.22 -12.15
C ILE A 13 -5.28 -9.96 -12.65
N ALA A 14 -4.98 -8.83 -12.05
CA ALA A 14 -5.47 -7.54 -12.49
C ALA A 14 -4.33 -6.56 -12.69
N GLY A 15 -4.43 -5.78 -13.75
CA GLY A 15 -3.55 -4.67 -14.04
C GLY A 15 -4.36 -3.46 -14.48
N SER A 16 -3.85 -2.28 -14.19
CA SER A 16 -4.44 -1.02 -14.62
C SER A 16 -3.49 -0.24 -15.51
N LEU A 17 -4.05 0.43 -16.49
CA LEU A 17 -3.36 1.40 -17.34
C LEU A 17 -4.04 2.74 -17.19
N LEU A 18 -3.33 3.69 -16.58
CA LEU A 18 -3.81 5.05 -16.42
C LEU A 18 -3.15 5.95 -17.46
N TYR A 19 -3.97 6.50 -18.35
CA TYR A 19 -3.54 7.52 -19.30
C TYR A 19 -4.07 8.88 -18.85
N THR A 20 -3.16 9.80 -18.55
CA THR A 20 -3.51 11.14 -18.06
C THR A 20 -2.98 12.20 -19.02
N ASN A 21 -3.86 13.11 -19.38
CA ASN A 21 -3.54 14.28 -20.18
C ASN A 21 -3.60 15.52 -19.27
N TYR A 22 -2.44 16.16 -19.08
CA TYR A 22 -2.33 17.38 -18.31
C TYR A 22 -2.26 18.56 -19.28
N GLY A 23 -3.18 19.52 -19.15
CA GLY A 23 -3.14 20.77 -19.90
C GLY A 23 -3.06 21.95 -18.96
N ASP A 24 -2.10 22.86 -19.18
CA ASP A 24 -1.99 24.15 -18.54
C ASP A 24 -1.88 25.26 -19.58
N ALA A 25 -1.71 26.52 -19.13
CA ALA A 25 -1.54 27.68 -20.00
C ALA A 25 -0.26 27.63 -20.85
N PHE A 26 0.68 26.73 -20.55
CA PHE A 26 1.98 26.61 -21.20
C PHE A 26 2.09 25.38 -22.12
N GLY A 27 1.12 24.46 -22.08
CA GLY A 27 1.11 23.31 -22.97
C GLY A 27 0.39 22.09 -22.43
N THR A 28 0.38 21.04 -23.23
CA THR A 28 -0.27 19.75 -22.91
C THR A 28 0.79 18.67 -22.77
N ARG A 29 0.72 17.89 -21.70
CA ARG A 29 1.59 16.72 -21.46
C ARG A 29 0.77 15.49 -21.25
N ASN A 30 1.16 14.40 -21.89
CA ASN A 30 0.54 13.11 -21.77
C ASN A 30 1.43 12.20 -20.93
N ARG A 31 0.84 11.47 -20.00
CA ARG A 31 1.53 10.47 -19.18
C ARG A 31 0.73 9.18 -19.15
N ALA A 32 1.41 8.07 -19.40
CA ALA A 32 0.85 6.74 -19.26
C ALA A 32 1.56 6.01 -18.11
N ASN A 33 0.80 5.48 -17.18
CA ASN A 33 1.30 4.66 -16.08
C ASN A 33 0.57 3.31 -16.09
N GLY A 34 1.34 2.22 -16.08
CA GLY A 34 0.81 0.87 -15.92
C GLY A 34 1.14 0.34 -14.53
N ASN A 35 0.16 -0.22 -13.85
CA ASN A 35 0.34 -0.84 -12.54
C ASN A 35 -0.22 -2.26 -12.53
N LEU A 36 0.45 -3.15 -11.83
CA LEU A 36 -0.10 -4.42 -11.43
C LEU A 36 -0.94 -4.20 -10.17
N GLU A 37 -2.23 -4.53 -10.23
CA GLU A 37 -3.14 -4.33 -9.09
C GLU A 37 -3.09 -5.49 -8.12
N TYR A 38 -3.11 -6.72 -8.62
CA TYR A 38 -2.93 -7.91 -7.81
C TYR A 38 -2.70 -9.15 -8.65
N VAL A 39 -2.11 -10.14 -8.01
CA VAL A 39 -2.07 -11.53 -8.47
C VAL A 39 -2.52 -12.39 -7.30
N THR A 40 -3.55 -13.19 -7.51
CA THR A 40 -4.09 -14.05 -6.46
C THR A 40 -4.33 -15.46 -6.98
N LEU A 41 -4.17 -16.41 -6.08
CA LEU A 41 -4.50 -17.80 -6.33
C LEU A 41 -5.28 -18.36 -5.15
N GLN A 42 -6.17 -19.26 -5.46
CA GLN A 42 -7.00 -19.93 -4.48
C GLN A 42 -7.30 -21.35 -4.94
N PHE A 43 -7.22 -22.31 -4.02
CA PHE A 43 -7.56 -23.69 -4.29
C PHE A 43 -8.02 -24.43 -3.04
N PRO A 44 -8.91 -25.41 -3.17
CA PRO A 44 -9.27 -26.29 -2.08
C PRO A 44 -8.13 -27.26 -1.79
N ILE A 45 -7.76 -27.40 -0.50
CA ILE A 45 -6.79 -28.42 -0.04
C ILE A 45 -7.53 -29.72 0.28
N TRP A 46 -8.66 -29.62 0.96
CA TRP A 46 -9.44 -30.78 1.37
C TRP A 46 -10.93 -30.56 1.09
N ARG A 47 -11.37 -31.10 -0.05
CA ARG A 47 -12.76 -30.99 -0.50
C ARG A 47 -13.27 -29.53 -0.33
N ARG A 48 -14.48 -29.37 0.25
CA ARG A 48 -15.07 -28.07 0.56
C ARG A 48 -14.74 -27.54 1.97
N TYR A 49 -13.94 -28.29 2.76
CA TYR A 49 -13.72 -27.95 4.16
C TYR A 49 -12.53 -27.01 4.38
N ILE A 50 -11.48 -27.18 3.60
CA ILE A 50 -10.26 -26.39 3.74
C ILE A 50 -9.86 -25.84 2.39
N ALA A 51 -9.71 -24.53 2.31
CA ALA A 51 -9.16 -23.86 1.15
C ALA A 51 -7.96 -23.00 1.54
N PHE A 52 -7.04 -22.89 0.59
CA PHE A 52 -5.87 -22.04 0.67
C PHE A 52 -6.02 -20.88 -0.31
N SER A 53 -5.56 -19.71 0.10
CA SER A 53 -5.40 -18.55 -0.78
C SER A 53 -4.06 -17.90 -0.56
N ALA A 54 -3.46 -17.41 -1.63
CA ALA A 54 -2.24 -16.60 -1.57
C ALA A 54 -2.27 -15.53 -2.65
N GLY A 55 -1.54 -14.46 -2.44
CA GLY A 55 -1.46 -13.42 -3.44
C GLY A 55 -0.45 -12.34 -3.12
N VAL A 56 -0.21 -11.52 -4.12
CA VAL A 56 0.67 -10.35 -4.06
C VAL A 56 -0.13 -9.15 -4.57
N MET A 57 -0.07 -8.06 -3.85
CA MET A 57 -0.72 -6.82 -4.26
C MET A 57 0.08 -5.60 -3.77
N PRO A 58 0.19 -4.53 -4.54
CA PRO A 58 0.68 -3.25 -4.04
C PRO A 58 -0.30 -2.73 -2.97
N TYR A 59 0.26 -2.17 -1.91
CA TYR A 59 -0.51 -1.57 -0.82
C TYR A 59 -0.59 -0.05 -0.98
N SER A 60 0.51 0.58 -1.36
CA SER A 60 0.56 2.00 -1.70
C SER A 60 1.67 2.26 -2.72
N ALA A 61 1.51 3.32 -3.48
CA ALA A 61 2.53 3.80 -4.41
C ALA A 61 2.62 5.32 -4.29
N VAL A 62 3.85 5.82 -4.30
CA VAL A 62 4.17 7.24 -4.33
C VAL A 62 5.01 7.51 -5.56
N GLY A 63 4.62 8.53 -6.34
CA GLY A 63 5.38 8.94 -7.52
C GLY A 63 5.00 10.36 -7.91
N TYR A 64 5.76 11.34 -7.42
CA TYR A 64 5.58 12.74 -7.79
C TYR A 64 6.91 13.46 -7.91
N THR A 65 6.96 14.42 -8.82
CA THR A 65 8.08 15.35 -8.97
C THR A 65 7.53 16.71 -9.38
N PHE A 66 7.79 17.72 -8.61
CA PHE A 66 7.44 19.08 -8.95
C PHE A 66 8.43 20.07 -8.38
N THR A 67 8.54 21.23 -9.03
CA THR A 67 9.44 22.31 -8.63
C THR A 67 8.62 23.58 -8.45
N LEU A 68 8.82 24.22 -7.33
CA LEU A 68 8.29 25.56 -7.04
C LEU A 68 9.44 26.55 -7.16
N ALA A 69 9.24 27.61 -7.92
CA ALA A 69 10.19 28.72 -8.00
C ALA A 69 9.53 29.97 -7.41
N ASP A 70 10.26 30.66 -6.57
CA ASP A 70 9.79 31.89 -5.92
C ASP A 70 10.96 32.86 -5.71
N SER A 71 10.68 34.07 -5.28
CA SER A 71 11.68 35.11 -5.02
C SER A 71 11.46 35.72 -3.63
N LEU A 72 12.56 35.90 -2.93
CA LEU A 72 12.58 36.62 -1.65
C LEU A 72 13.08 38.06 -1.89
N GLY A 73 12.11 38.99 -2.02
CA GLY A 73 12.44 40.36 -2.46
C GLY A 73 12.77 40.43 -3.93
N SER A 74 13.54 41.47 -4.33
CA SER A 74 13.94 41.69 -5.72
C SER A 74 15.22 40.93 -6.12
N ASP A 75 15.98 40.45 -5.15
CA ASP A 75 17.37 40.07 -5.38
C ASP A 75 17.65 38.56 -5.22
N TYR A 76 16.80 37.85 -4.52
CA TYR A 76 17.02 36.41 -4.25
C TYR A 76 15.96 35.55 -4.91
N HIS A 77 16.36 34.76 -5.91
CA HIS A 77 15.51 33.74 -6.52
C HIS A 77 15.91 32.36 -6.00
N TYR A 78 14.91 31.58 -5.60
CA TYR A 78 15.13 30.21 -5.15
C TYR A 78 14.15 29.24 -5.81
N SER A 79 14.56 28.00 -5.87
CA SER A 79 13.71 26.91 -6.33
C SER A 79 13.69 25.79 -5.31
N MET A 80 12.50 25.27 -5.05
CA MET A 80 12.27 24.09 -4.23
C MET A 80 11.83 22.93 -5.11
N ALA A 81 12.67 21.92 -5.23
CA ALA A 81 12.34 20.69 -5.92
C ALA A 81 11.87 19.64 -4.90
N TYR A 82 10.72 19.05 -5.18
CA TYR A 82 10.12 17.96 -4.40
C TYR A 82 10.07 16.71 -5.25
N ASN A 83 10.60 15.63 -4.73
CA ASN A 83 10.53 14.31 -5.35
C ASN A 83 10.07 13.29 -4.31
N GLY A 84 9.12 12.45 -4.69
CA GLY A 84 8.67 11.34 -3.89
C GLY A 84 8.54 10.11 -4.75
N GLU A 85 9.16 9.02 -4.30
CA GLU A 85 9.14 7.75 -5.02
C GLU A 85 9.09 6.56 -4.07
N GLY A 86 8.63 5.43 -4.60
CA GLY A 86 8.56 4.18 -3.86
C GLY A 86 7.14 3.72 -3.58
N GLY A 87 7.01 2.81 -2.62
CA GLY A 87 5.72 2.24 -2.23
C GLY A 87 5.87 1.00 -1.39
N PHE A 88 4.73 0.47 -0.97
CA PHE A 88 4.66 -0.75 -0.18
C PHE A 88 3.93 -1.82 -0.98
N THR A 89 4.46 -3.02 -0.90
CA THR A 89 3.86 -4.23 -1.46
C THR A 89 3.52 -5.19 -0.33
N GLN A 90 2.42 -5.88 -0.45
CA GLN A 90 2.04 -6.93 0.48
C GLN A 90 1.88 -8.26 -0.24
N VAL A 91 2.41 -9.30 0.41
CA VAL A 91 2.19 -10.70 0.06
C VAL A 91 1.33 -11.29 1.16
N TYR A 92 0.38 -12.11 0.80
CA TYR A 92 -0.43 -12.80 1.79
C TYR A 92 -0.57 -14.29 1.49
N GLY A 93 -0.76 -15.04 2.56
CA GLY A 93 -1.18 -16.42 2.52
C GLY A 93 -2.26 -16.64 3.56
N GLY A 94 -3.25 -17.46 3.24
CA GLY A 94 -4.37 -17.70 4.13
C GLY A 94 -4.99 -19.06 4.01
N LEU A 95 -5.63 -19.46 5.08
CA LEU A 95 -6.41 -20.69 5.17
C LEU A 95 -7.83 -20.34 5.57
N SER A 96 -8.76 -21.06 5.00
CA SER A 96 -10.17 -21.01 5.37
C SER A 96 -10.69 -22.39 5.70
N PHE A 97 -11.55 -22.44 6.70
CA PHE A 97 -12.15 -23.66 7.23
C PHE A 97 -13.67 -23.53 7.25
N ASN A 98 -14.35 -24.38 6.53
CA ASN A 98 -15.79 -24.56 6.67
C ASN A 98 -16.04 -25.52 7.84
N ILE A 99 -16.50 -25.00 8.95
CA ILE A 99 -16.77 -25.79 10.16
C ILE A 99 -18.05 -26.60 9.99
N CYS A 100 -19.04 -25.99 9.35
CA CYS A 100 -20.32 -26.60 9.05
C CYS A 100 -20.95 -25.94 7.82
N ASP A 101 -22.09 -26.41 7.39
CA ASP A 101 -22.75 -25.93 6.17
C ASP A 101 -23.25 -24.47 6.25
N TRP A 102 -23.02 -23.77 7.35
CA TRP A 102 -23.49 -22.42 7.60
C TRP A 102 -22.44 -21.48 8.23
N VAL A 103 -21.24 -21.98 8.61
CA VAL A 103 -20.17 -21.19 9.25
C VAL A 103 -18.83 -21.51 8.62
N ALA A 104 -18.12 -20.47 8.22
CA ALA A 104 -16.74 -20.55 7.79
C ALA A 104 -15.85 -19.57 8.56
N LEU A 105 -14.66 -20.01 8.89
CA LEU A 105 -13.59 -19.20 9.49
C LEU A 105 -12.43 -19.10 8.54
N GLY A 106 -11.76 -17.95 8.55
CA GLY A 106 -10.54 -17.73 7.76
C GLY A 106 -9.51 -16.95 8.55
N ALA A 107 -8.26 -17.21 8.25
CA ALA A 107 -7.15 -16.43 8.75
C ALA A 107 -6.13 -16.20 7.62
N ASN A 108 -5.72 -14.97 7.46
CA ASN A 108 -4.70 -14.55 6.49
C ASN A 108 -3.53 -13.92 7.22
N ILE A 109 -2.34 -14.27 6.79
CA ILE A 109 -1.08 -13.65 7.19
C ILE A 109 -0.64 -12.76 6.05
N TYR A 110 -0.43 -11.48 6.32
CA TYR A 110 0.07 -10.48 5.38
C TYR A 110 1.48 -10.07 5.77
N TYR A 111 2.39 -10.15 4.84
CA TYR A 111 3.72 -9.57 4.97
C TYR A 111 3.81 -8.35 4.07
N MET A 112 3.98 -7.19 4.68
CA MET A 112 4.12 -5.90 4.00
C MET A 112 5.56 -5.45 4.04
N PHE A 113 6.11 -5.04 2.90
CA PHE A 113 7.48 -4.57 2.74
C PHE A 113 7.57 -3.48 1.69
N GLY A 114 8.61 -2.68 1.78
CA GLY A 114 8.92 -1.62 0.82
C GLY A 114 9.53 -0.40 1.47
N SER A 115 9.79 0.61 0.64
CA SER A 115 10.31 1.89 1.08
C SER A 115 9.70 3.03 0.28
N ILE A 116 9.53 4.16 0.94
CA ILE A 116 9.14 5.44 0.35
C ILE A 116 10.25 6.43 0.66
N THR A 117 10.78 7.06 -0.38
CA THR A 117 11.78 8.12 -0.27
C THR A 117 11.14 9.43 -0.70
N GLN A 118 11.26 10.43 0.15
CA GLN A 118 10.85 11.80 -0.15
C GLN A 118 12.06 12.72 -0.04
N SER A 119 12.34 13.45 -1.10
CA SER A 119 13.45 14.41 -1.11
C SER A 119 12.96 15.81 -1.40
N ARG A 120 13.56 16.76 -0.73
CA ARG A 120 13.37 18.20 -0.92
C ARG A 120 14.73 18.84 -1.13
N THR A 121 14.85 19.61 -2.19
CA THR A 121 16.08 20.34 -2.50
C THR A 121 15.75 21.81 -2.65
N LEU A 122 16.35 22.64 -1.82
CA LEU A 122 16.30 24.08 -1.90
C LEU A 122 17.57 24.58 -2.58
N SER A 123 17.44 25.19 -3.74
CA SER A 123 18.54 25.75 -4.52
C SER A 123 18.33 27.25 -4.71
N PHE A 124 19.39 28.01 -4.54
CA PHE A 124 19.42 29.46 -4.79
C PHE A 124 20.12 29.76 -6.11
N THR A 125 19.66 30.79 -6.80
CA THR A 125 20.32 31.26 -8.04
C THR A 125 21.65 31.91 -7.76
N GLU A 126 21.79 32.51 -6.57
CA GLU A 126 23.05 33.13 -6.12
C GLU A 126 24.05 32.06 -5.69
N SER A 127 25.24 32.07 -6.34
CA SER A 127 26.32 31.12 -6.06
C SER A 127 26.96 31.25 -4.67
N SER A 128 26.62 32.29 -3.91
CA SER A 128 27.09 32.50 -2.54
C SER A 128 26.24 31.76 -1.49
N LEU A 129 25.08 31.27 -1.86
CA LEU A 129 24.17 30.57 -0.96
C LEU A 129 24.23 29.05 -1.18
N ASN A 130 24.27 28.31 -0.10
CA ASN A 130 24.39 26.86 -0.15
C ASN A 130 23.05 26.20 -0.49
N THR A 131 23.10 25.18 -1.31
CA THR A 131 21.97 24.28 -1.55
C THR A 131 21.75 23.42 -0.31
N VAL A 132 20.49 23.27 0.10
CA VAL A 132 20.07 22.39 1.19
C VAL A 132 19.24 21.25 0.60
N ALA A 133 19.67 20.04 0.81
CA ALA A 133 18.92 18.84 0.44
C ALA A 133 18.49 18.08 1.70
N GLN A 134 17.23 17.69 1.75
CA GLN A 134 16.67 16.84 2.78
C GLN A 134 16.08 15.60 2.13
N SER A 135 16.40 14.44 2.66
CA SER A 135 15.85 13.15 2.21
C SER A 135 15.26 12.41 3.39
N ASP A 136 14.00 12.08 3.28
CA ASP A 136 13.27 11.28 4.27
C ASP A 136 13.00 9.91 3.66
N ASN A 137 13.48 8.85 4.29
CA ASN A 137 13.31 7.48 3.83
C ASN A 137 12.53 6.65 4.87
N LEU A 138 11.36 6.20 4.48
CA LEU A 138 10.52 5.32 5.30
C LEU A 138 10.57 3.90 4.76
N THR A 139 11.18 2.99 5.51
CA THR A 139 11.20 1.56 5.20
C THR A 139 10.32 0.80 6.17
N ILE A 140 9.42 -0.03 5.65
CA ILE A 140 8.51 -0.84 6.43
C ILE A 140 8.71 -2.32 6.10
N ASN A 141 8.80 -3.13 7.18
CA ASN A 141 8.71 -4.57 7.14
C ASN A 141 7.77 -5.00 8.27
N SER A 142 6.60 -5.50 7.95
CA SER A 142 5.59 -5.82 8.95
C SER A 142 4.80 -7.06 8.60
N LEU A 143 4.53 -7.87 9.61
CA LEU A 143 3.69 -9.04 9.52
C LEU A 143 2.35 -8.73 10.21
N ARG A 144 1.22 -8.94 9.51
CA ARG A 144 -0.13 -8.69 10.01
C ARG A 144 -1.00 -9.92 9.90
N LEU A 145 -1.93 -10.03 10.83
CA LEU A 145 -2.93 -11.10 10.85
C LEU A 145 -4.32 -10.52 10.65
N ARG A 146 -5.07 -11.10 9.75
CA ARG A 146 -6.48 -10.78 9.51
C ARG A 146 -7.31 -12.03 9.70
N TYR A 147 -8.35 -11.91 10.48
CA TYR A 147 -9.32 -12.97 10.74
C TYR A 147 -10.63 -12.66 10.06
N GLY A 148 -11.26 -13.70 9.54
CA GLY A 148 -12.57 -13.60 8.89
C GLY A 148 -13.52 -14.62 9.46
N LEU A 149 -14.77 -14.20 9.63
CA LEU A 149 -15.88 -15.06 9.99
C LEU A 149 -16.99 -14.84 8.98
N GLN A 150 -17.57 -15.92 8.51
CA GLN A 150 -18.66 -15.89 7.56
C GLN A 150 -19.76 -16.83 7.98
N PHE A 151 -20.99 -16.31 7.99
CA PHE A 151 -22.21 -17.09 8.15
C PHE A 151 -22.95 -17.10 6.82
N PHE A 152 -23.36 -18.25 6.38
CA PHE A 152 -24.15 -18.39 5.16
C PHE A 152 -25.29 -19.37 5.38
N HIS A 153 -26.45 -19.02 4.86
CA HIS A 153 -27.63 -19.85 4.96
C HIS A 153 -28.42 -19.81 3.66
N THR A 154 -28.80 -20.99 3.20
CA THR A 154 -29.58 -21.15 1.98
C THR A 154 -30.91 -21.79 2.30
N TRP A 155 -32.02 -21.16 1.88
CA TRP A 155 -33.34 -21.72 1.94
C TRP A 155 -34.02 -21.60 0.60
N GLY A 156 -34.31 -22.72 -0.01
CA GLY A 156 -34.84 -22.76 -1.38
C GLY A 156 -33.84 -22.16 -2.39
N ASN A 157 -34.27 -21.13 -3.10
CA ASN A 157 -33.43 -20.41 -4.09
C ASN A 157 -32.76 -19.16 -3.50
N HIS A 158 -32.87 -18.92 -2.20
CA HIS A 158 -32.35 -17.73 -1.54
C HIS A 158 -31.12 -18.08 -0.70
N THR A 159 -30.06 -17.34 -0.87
CA THR A 159 -28.84 -17.47 -0.09
C THR A 159 -28.50 -16.13 0.56
N VAL A 160 -28.34 -16.11 1.87
CA VAL A 160 -27.86 -14.96 2.62
C VAL A 160 -26.49 -15.27 3.18
N VAL A 161 -25.58 -14.32 3.04
CA VAL A 161 -24.22 -14.39 3.56
C VAL A 161 -23.96 -13.17 4.42
N LEU A 162 -23.54 -13.40 5.66
CA LEU A 162 -23.05 -12.38 6.59
C LEU A 162 -21.56 -12.59 6.78
N GLY A 163 -20.76 -11.56 6.57
CA GLY A 163 -19.32 -11.63 6.74
C GLY A 163 -18.79 -10.58 7.71
N GLY A 164 -17.80 -10.97 8.52
CA GLY A 164 -17.06 -10.07 9.37
C GLY A 164 -15.56 -10.29 9.22
N VAL A 165 -14.79 -9.21 9.25
CA VAL A 165 -13.33 -9.26 9.26
C VAL A 165 -12.79 -8.45 10.42
N PHE A 166 -11.70 -8.92 10.98
CA PHE A 166 -10.98 -8.29 12.06
C PHE A 166 -9.48 -8.33 11.80
N GLU A 167 -8.84 -7.19 11.96
CA GLU A 167 -7.40 -7.04 11.83
C GLU A 167 -6.84 -6.35 13.06
N ASN A 168 -5.84 -6.95 13.65
CA ASN A 168 -5.25 -6.44 14.89
C ASN A 168 -4.39 -5.20 14.62
N ARG A 169 -4.32 -4.34 15.64
CA ARG A 169 -3.38 -3.20 15.70
C ARG A 169 -1.96 -3.69 15.58
N GLN A 170 -1.17 -3.05 14.73
CA GLN A 170 0.22 -3.42 14.49
C GLN A 170 1.13 -2.20 14.61
N ARG A 171 2.18 -2.31 15.42
CA ARG A 171 3.28 -1.36 15.43
C ARG A 171 4.32 -1.79 14.41
N PHE A 172 4.76 -0.85 13.60
CA PHE A 172 5.85 -1.11 12.68
C PHE A 172 7.18 -1.08 13.42
N SER A 173 7.91 -2.16 13.31
CA SER A 173 9.24 -2.29 13.93
C SER A 173 10.30 -1.70 13.02
N ARG A 174 10.13 -0.48 12.46
CA ARG A 174 11.25 0.14 11.77
C ARG A 174 11.22 1.63 11.48
N SER A 175 12.40 2.08 11.22
CA SER A 175 13.09 3.33 11.22
C SER A 175 12.65 4.26 10.10
N GLU A 176 12.22 5.40 10.48
CA GLU A 176 12.28 6.60 9.68
C GLU A 176 13.73 7.10 9.72
N TYR A 177 14.30 7.33 8.56
CA TYR A 177 15.63 7.86 8.39
C TYR A 177 15.51 9.22 7.71
N MET A 178 15.93 10.25 8.39
CA MET A 178 16.01 11.60 7.84
C MET A 178 17.47 11.99 7.70
N GLN A 179 17.87 12.31 6.51
CA GLN A 179 19.18 12.87 6.24
C GLN A 179 19.03 14.31 5.74
N VAL A 180 19.66 15.25 6.41
CA VAL A 180 19.79 16.61 5.96
C VAL A 180 21.22 16.84 5.51
N GLU A 181 21.38 17.04 4.23
CA GLU A 181 22.67 17.29 3.61
C GLU A 181 22.79 18.77 3.26
N THR A 182 23.73 19.44 3.85
CA THR A 182 24.09 20.82 3.55
C THR A 182 25.60 20.86 3.33
N THR A 183 26.07 21.76 2.49
CA THR A 183 27.51 21.91 2.17
C THR A 183 28.42 22.04 3.41
N THR A 184 27.82 22.32 4.59
CA THR A 184 28.53 22.56 5.85
C THR A 184 28.13 21.61 6.99
N LEU A 185 27.03 20.86 6.88
CA LEU A 185 26.52 20.04 7.99
C LEU A 185 25.70 18.87 7.46
N ASP A 186 26.12 17.67 7.77
CA ASP A 186 25.35 16.45 7.57
C ASP A 186 24.73 16.01 8.87
N THR A 187 23.43 15.95 8.91
CA THR A 187 22.70 15.47 10.08
C THR A 187 21.83 14.29 9.72
N VAL A 188 22.03 13.18 10.41
CA VAL A 188 21.24 11.96 10.28
C VAL A 188 20.43 11.75 11.54
N SER A 189 19.12 11.63 11.39
CA SER A 189 18.21 11.33 12.48
C SER A 189 17.46 10.04 12.18
N THR A 190 17.40 9.14 13.13
CA THR A 190 16.68 7.87 12.99
C THR A 190 15.59 7.79 14.05
N LEU A 191 14.34 7.67 13.62
CA LEU A 191 13.20 7.37 14.47
C LEU A 191 12.82 5.89 14.32
N SER A 192 12.74 5.19 15.43
CA SER A 192 12.24 3.82 15.47
C SER A 192 10.82 3.78 16.04
N ASN A 193 9.96 2.93 15.46
CA ASN A 193 8.57 2.71 15.91
C ASN A 193 7.62 3.95 15.80
N ALA A 194 7.89 4.85 14.87
CA ALA A 194 7.10 6.07 14.70
C ALA A 194 5.69 5.83 14.12
N PHE A 195 5.46 4.68 13.48
CA PHE A 195 4.22 4.40 12.78
C PHE A 195 3.48 3.20 13.36
N GLU A 196 2.18 3.34 13.39
CA GLU A 196 1.27 2.31 13.87
C GLU A 196 0.06 2.20 12.95
N MET A 197 -0.31 0.97 12.58
CA MET A 197 -1.56 0.73 11.87
C MET A 197 -2.70 0.51 12.87
N PRO A 198 -3.83 1.17 12.66
CA PRO A 198 -4.99 1.00 13.52
C PRO A 198 -5.58 -0.40 13.40
N MET A 199 -6.37 -0.77 14.37
CA MET A 199 -7.26 -1.91 14.33
C MET A 199 -8.35 -1.68 13.28
N VAL A 200 -8.66 -2.70 12.49
CA VAL A 200 -9.66 -2.62 11.42
C VAL A 200 -10.77 -3.63 11.65
N TYR A 201 -11.99 -3.17 11.55
CA TYR A 201 -13.20 -3.99 11.55
C TYR A 201 -13.94 -3.77 10.23
N GLY A 202 -14.44 -4.83 9.66
CA GLY A 202 -15.30 -4.77 8.50
C GLY A 202 -16.45 -5.73 8.62
N GLY A 203 -17.59 -5.38 8.07
CA GLY A 203 -18.76 -6.22 8.00
C GLY A 203 -19.47 -6.09 6.67
N GLY A 204 -20.08 -7.15 6.20
CA GLY A 204 -20.84 -7.17 4.96
C GLY A 204 -21.98 -8.16 4.98
N ILE A 205 -22.98 -7.86 4.17
CA ILE A 205 -24.12 -8.74 3.92
C ILE A 205 -24.31 -8.88 2.41
N SER A 206 -24.61 -10.08 1.99
CA SER A 206 -24.95 -10.40 0.59
C SER A 206 -26.19 -11.27 0.57
N TYR A 207 -27.07 -11.01 -0.42
CA TYR A 207 -28.29 -11.76 -0.69
C TYR A 207 -28.32 -12.15 -2.16
#